data_f1cf661f10c2b0f38cde3852875eb97b
#
_entry.id   f1cf661f10c2b0f38cde3852875eb97b
#
_cell.length_a   1.000
_cell.length_b   1.000
_cell.length_c   1.000
_cell.angle_alpha   90.00
_cell.angle_beta   90.00
_cell.angle_gamma   90.00
#
_symmetry.space_group_name_H-M   'P 1'
#
loop_
_entity.id
_entity.type
_entity.pdbx_description
1 polymer ?
#
loop_
_entity_poly.entity_id
_entity_poly.type
_entity_poly.pdbx_seq_one_letter_code
_entity_poly.pdbx_strand_id
1 'polypeptide(L)'
;SREIIKTNVDKETGDAVRKLELPGVKVDEDYKRYYPYGSLASKVLGFTGGDNQGVIGLEVQYDAYLKGTNGKILTMTDARGVEMENGAEDRIEPVAGNDLRISLDMEIQQYAEQLAYQTLEKKNAKKVSIIVMNPQNGEIYAMVNVPEFDLNDPFTPDQNLRSESLRNQAAERDKTVKQQELLNAMWRNTCINDTYEPGSTFKIITAAAGLEEGVVKLTDPFSCPGFRVVEDRRIRCHKAGGHGAEDFTKALENSCNPALMEMGLRMGVDRFYQCFSDYGLLSLTGIDIPGEAGTIMHKLDKIGA
;
A
#
# COMPACT_ATOMS: atom_id res chain seq x y z
N SER A 1 -30.52 -26.31 -17.10
CA SER A 1 -29.34 -25.73 -16.45
C SER A 1 -28.97 -24.45 -17.18
N ARG A 2 -28.70 -23.37 -16.43
CA ARG A 2 -28.21 -22.11 -16.97
C ARG A 2 -26.68 -22.17 -16.98
N GLU A 3 -26.07 -21.77 -18.09
CA GLU A 3 -24.61 -21.68 -18.21
C GLU A 3 -24.23 -20.27 -18.62
N ILE A 4 -23.25 -19.67 -17.94
CA ILE A 4 -22.75 -18.34 -18.26
C ILE A 4 -21.74 -18.49 -19.39
N ILE A 5 -22.07 -17.96 -20.58
CA ILE A 5 -21.21 -18.03 -21.76
C ILE A 5 -20.08 -17.00 -21.65
N LYS A 6 -20.40 -15.76 -21.26
CA LYS A 6 -19.42 -14.68 -21.10
C LYS A 6 -19.96 -13.58 -20.18
N THR A 7 -19.09 -13.05 -19.34
CA THR A 7 -19.34 -11.87 -18.51
C THR A 7 -18.61 -10.64 -19.04
N ASN A 8 -18.95 -9.45 -18.57
CA ASN A 8 -18.27 -8.19 -18.91
C ASN A 8 -18.19 -7.88 -20.42
N VAL A 9 -19.26 -8.23 -21.15
CA VAL A 9 -19.39 -7.90 -22.57
C VAL A 9 -19.77 -6.42 -22.69
N ASP A 10 -19.17 -5.69 -23.63
CA ASP A 10 -19.55 -4.30 -23.89
C ASP A 10 -20.99 -4.20 -24.41
N LYS A 11 -21.58 -3.01 -24.24
CA LYS A 11 -22.97 -2.78 -24.59
C LYS A 11 -23.27 -3.04 -26.07
N GLU A 12 -22.34 -2.67 -26.96
CA GLU A 12 -22.51 -2.82 -28.41
C GLU A 12 -22.58 -4.30 -28.80
N THR A 13 -21.66 -5.12 -28.26
CA THR A 13 -21.65 -6.58 -28.44
C THR A 13 -22.91 -7.23 -27.83
N GLY A 14 -23.30 -6.80 -26.60
CA GLY A 14 -24.52 -7.30 -25.96
C GLY A 14 -25.76 -7.00 -26.77
N ASP A 15 -25.91 -5.78 -27.30
CA ASP A 15 -27.01 -5.38 -28.16
C ASP A 15 -27.02 -6.13 -29.51
N ALA A 16 -25.81 -6.40 -30.07
CA ALA A 16 -25.70 -7.20 -31.28
C ALA A 16 -26.15 -8.65 -31.07
N VAL A 17 -25.77 -9.27 -29.94
CA VAL A 17 -26.24 -10.63 -29.60
C VAL A 17 -27.75 -10.64 -29.34
N ARG A 18 -28.31 -9.64 -28.66
CA ARG A 18 -29.73 -9.52 -28.39
C ARG A 18 -30.56 -9.43 -29.70
N LYS A 19 -30.04 -8.70 -30.70
CA LYS A 19 -30.67 -8.58 -32.03
C LYS A 19 -30.73 -9.88 -32.84
N LEU A 20 -29.89 -10.87 -32.50
CA LEU A 20 -29.93 -12.19 -33.16
C LEU A 20 -31.08 -13.06 -32.71
N GLU A 21 -31.80 -12.68 -31.66
CA GLU A 21 -33.00 -13.38 -31.13
C GLU A 21 -32.79 -14.90 -31.00
N LEU A 22 -31.59 -15.34 -30.59
CA LEU A 22 -31.24 -16.76 -30.52
C LEU A 22 -32.02 -17.46 -29.38
N PRO A 23 -32.77 -18.55 -29.69
CA PRO A 23 -33.51 -19.27 -28.66
C PRO A 23 -32.60 -19.77 -27.54
N GLY A 24 -32.91 -19.47 -26.28
CA GLY A 24 -32.17 -19.90 -25.11
C GLY A 24 -30.95 -19.05 -24.77
N VAL A 25 -30.62 -18.04 -25.56
CA VAL A 25 -29.57 -17.06 -25.24
C VAL A 25 -30.20 -15.83 -24.61
N LYS A 26 -29.82 -15.52 -23.37
CA LYS A 26 -30.21 -14.31 -22.65
C LYS A 26 -29.03 -13.36 -22.51
N VAL A 27 -29.28 -12.07 -22.63
CA VAL A 27 -28.31 -11.00 -22.40
C VAL A 27 -28.84 -10.13 -21.26
N ASP A 28 -28.25 -10.31 -20.10
CA ASP A 28 -28.59 -9.54 -18.91
C ASP A 28 -27.66 -8.32 -18.80
N GLU A 29 -28.10 -7.26 -18.16
CA GLU A 29 -27.31 -6.10 -17.83
C GLU A 29 -26.44 -6.42 -16.61
N ASP A 30 -25.17 -6.00 -16.66
CA ASP A 30 -24.22 -6.12 -15.59
C ASP A 30 -23.45 -4.82 -15.44
N TYR A 31 -22.85 -4.59 -14.29
CA TYR A 31 -22.08 -3.39 -13.99
C TYR A 31 -20.62 -3.77 -13.84
N LYS A 32 -19.75 -3.01 -14.49
CA LYS A 32 -18.31 -3.17 -14.39
C LYS A 32 -17.68 -1.90 -13.82
N ARG A 33 -16.75 -2.04 -12.89
CA ARG A 33 -15.91 -0.94 -12.43
C ARG A 33 -15.01 -0.49 -13.58
N TYR A 34 -14.92 0.80 -13.79
CA TYR A 34 -14.04 1.42 -14.77
C TYR A 34 -13.18 2.47 -14.11
N TYR A 35 -11.88 2.43 -14.36
CA TYR A 35 -10.89 3.32 -13.78
C TYR A 35 -10.35 4.25 -14.87
N PRO A 36 -10.89 5.48 -14.98
CA PRO A 36 -10.59 6.37 -16.11
C PRO A 36 -9.13 6.81 -16.19
N TYR A 37 -8.42 6.77 -15.06
CA TYR A 37 -7.00 7.16 -15.00
C TYR A 37 -6.05 5.95 -14.99
N GLY A 38 -6.53 4.75 -15.31
CA GLY A 38 -5.73 3.55 -15.48
C GLY A 38 -4.92 3.20 -14.24
N SER A 39 -3.66 3.58 -14.21
CA SER A 39 -2.72 3.20 -13.14
C SER A 39 -2.63 4.20 -11.98
N LEU A 40 -3.29 5.35 -12.05
CA LEU A 40 -3.18 6.39 -11.01
C LEU A 40 -3.59 5.84 -9.64
N ALA A 41 -2.70 5.93 -8.66
CA ALA A 41 -2.90 5.48 -7.28
C ALA A 41 -3.40 4.02 -7.18
N SER A 42 -2.97 3.15 -8.09
CA SER A 42 -3.56 1.81 -8.27
C SER A 42 -3.57 0.98 -6.99
N LYS A 43 -2.51 1.05 -6.18
CA LYS A 43 -2.37 0.28 -4.94
C LYS A 43 -3.11 0.88 -3.75
N VAL A 44 -3.59 2.11 -3.89
CA VAL A 44 -4.45 2.80 -2.91
C VAL A 44 -5.91 2.56 -3.25
N LEU A 45 -6.32 2.89 -4.48
CA LEU A 45 -7.68 2.70 -4.93
C LEU A 45 -8.08 1.22 -4.90
N GLY A 46 -7.23 0.37 -5.43
CA GLY A 46 -7.55 -1.03 -5.58
C GLY A 46 -8.50 -1.28 -6.75
N PHE A 47 -8.96 -2.51 -6.87
CA PHE A 47 -9.84 -2.93 -7.96
C PHE A 47 -10.87 -3.95 -7.48
N THR A 48 -11.90 -4.16 -8.31
CA THR A 48 -12.92 -5.19 -8.08
C THR A 48 -12.66 -6.44 -8.94
N GLY A 49 -13.04 -7.59 -8.42
CA GLY A 49 -13.04 -8.85 -9.16
C GLY A 49 -14.17 -8.95 -10.20
N GLY A 50 -14.26 -10.11 -10.85
CA GLY A 50 -15.29 -10.37 -11.87
C GLY A 50 -16.73 -10.41 -11.35
N ASP A 51 -16.91 -10.51 -10.05
CA ASP A 51 -18.17 -10.47 -9.32
C ASP A 51 -18.48 -9.09 -8.69
N ASN A 52 -17.72 -8.07 -9.08
CA ASN A 52 -17.78 -6.71 -8.56
C ASN A 52 -17.45 -6.57 -7.05
N GLN A 53 -16.83 -7.57 -6.43
CA GLN A 53 -16.32 -7.45 -5.07
C GLN A 53 -14.93 -6.81 -5.06
N GLY A 54 -14.69 -5.93 -4.11
CA GLY A 54 -13.37 -5.33 -3.91
C GLY A 54 -12.31 -6.38 -3.56
N VAL A 55 -11.14 -6.28 -4.17
CA VAL A 55 -10.02 -7.24 -3.98
C VAL A 55 -8.90 -6.66 -3.13
N ILE A 56 -8.50 -5.42 -3.40
CA ILE A 56 -7.47 -4.71 -2.64
C ILE A 56 -7.85 -3.23 -2.45
N GLY A 57 -7.08 -2.52 -1.64
CA GLY A 57 -7.17 -1.07 -1.48
C GLY A 57 -8.51 -0.59 -0.90
N LEU A 58 -8.92 0.60 -1.31
CA LEU A 58 -10.19 1.20 -0.88
C LEU A 58 -11.41 0.43 -1.43
N GLU A 59 -11.29 -0.20 -2.59
CA GLU A 59 -12.37 -1.01 -3.15
C GLU A 59 -12.75 -2.17 -2.23
N VAL A 60 -11.79 -2.87 -1.62
CA VAL A 60 -12.10 -3.94 -0.65
C VAL A 60 -12.50 -3.37 0.70
N GLN A 61 -11.86 -2.29 1.15
CA GLN A 61 -12.13 -1.69 2.45
C GLN A 61 -13.57 -1.17 2.55
N TYR A 62 -14.07 -0.57 1.48
CA TYR A 62 -15.38 0.04 1.40
C TYR A 62 -16.36 -0.75 0.51
N ASP A 63 -16.09 -2.04 0.23
CA ASP A 63 -16.91 -2.88 -0.64
C ASP A 63 -18.38 -2.83 -0.29
N ALA A 64 -18.72 -3.04 0.97
CA ALA A 64 -20.12 -3.02 1.44
C ALA A 64 -20.82 -1.66 1.24
N TYR A 65 -20.05 -0.57 1.18
CA TYR A 65 -20.56 0.79 0.96
C TYR A 65 -20.67 1.13 -0.53
N LEU A 66 -19.77 0.61 -1.35
CA LEU A 66 -19.63 0.95 -2.77
C LEU A 66 -20.49 0.08 -3.70
N LYS A 67 -20.70 -1.20 -3.38
CA LYS A 67 -21.30 -2.17 -4.31
C LYS A 67 -22.82 -2.11 -4.45
N GLY A 68 -23.54 -1.45 -3.55
CA GLY A 68 -24.99 -1.42 -3.55
C GLY A 68 -25.63 -2.79 -3.30
N THR A 69 -26.84 -2.98 -3.82
CA THR A 69 -27.60 -4.24 -3.71
C THR A 69 -28.06 -4.71 -5.08
N ASN A 70 -27.72 -5.96 -5.40
CA ASN A 70 -28.11 -6.56 -6.68
C ASN A 70 -29.64 -6.68 -6.79
N GLY A 71 -30.17 -6.37 -7.97
CA GLY A 71 -31.55 -6.67 -8.32
C GLY A 71 -31.82 -8.18 -8.44
N LYS A 72 -33.08 -8.55 -8.50
CA LYS A 72 -33.52 -9.94 -8.67
C LYS A 72 -34.60 -10.01 -9.75
N ILE A 73 -34.48 -10.99 -10.61
CA ILE A 73 -35.56 -11.32 -11.57
C ILE A 73 -36.13 -12.66 -11.13
N LEU A 74 -37.41 -12.66 -10.76
CA LEU A 74 -38.15 -13.84 -10.38
C LEU A 74 -38.99 -14.27 -11.61
N THR A 75 -38.65 -15.42 -12.17
CA THR A 75 -39.37 -15.98 -13.32
C THR A 75 -40.15 -17.23 -12.89
N MET A 76 -41.34 -17.41 -13.42
CA MET A 76 -42.07 -18.66 -13.23
C MET A 76 -41.51 -19.76 -14.13
N THR A 77 -41.13 -20.88 -13.51
CA THR A 77 -40.61 -22.06 -14.22
C THR A 77 -41.59 -23.21 -14.10
N ASP A 78 -41.63 -24.08 -15.13
CA ASP A 78 -42.35 -25.34 -15.05
C ASP A 78 -41.66 -26.35 -14.08
N ALA A 79 -42.27 -27.51 -13.87
CA ALA A 79 -41.72 -28.56 -12.99
C ALA A 79 -40.36 -29.12 -13.44
N ARG A 80 -39.88 -28.77 -14.63
CA ARG A 80 -38.56 -29.13 -15.18
C ARG A 80 -37.55 -27.98 -15.07
N GLY A 81 -37.95 -26.84 -14.50
CA GLY A 81 -37.13 -25.65 -14.37
C GLY A 81 -37.00 -24.85 -15.68
N VAL A 82 -37.88 -25.07 -16.65
CA VAL A 82 -37.94 -24.28 -17.90
C VAL A 82 -38.86 -23.08 -17.67
N GLU A 83 -38.39 -21.91 -18.07
CA GLU A 83 -39.17 -20.66 -17.97
C GLU A 83 -40.44 -20.73 -18.82
N MET A 84 -41.56 -20.34 -18.25
CA MET A 84 -42.84 -20.39 -18.96
C MET A 84 -42.96 -19.15 -19.85
N GLU A 85 -43.24 -19.34 -21.15
CA GLU A 85 -43.34 -18.27 -22.16
C GLU A 85 -44.36 -17.14 -21.81
N ASN A 86 -45.32 -17.43 -20.95
CA ASN A 86 -46.30 -16.45 -20.45
C ASN A 86 -46.24 -16.28 -18.91
N GLY A 87 -45.13 -16.67 -18.26
CA GLY A 87 -44.96 -16.48 -16.84
C GLY A 87 -44.76 -15.00 -16.50
N ALA A 88 -45.40 -14.52 -15.42
CA ALA A 88 -45.14 -13.18 -14.91
C ALA A 88 -43.68 -13.08 -14.45
N GLU A 89 -42.93 -12.15 -14.99
CA GLU A 89 -41.64 -11.74 -14.43
C GLU A 89 -41.88 -10.70 -13.33
N ASP A 90 -41.43 -10.98 -12.13
CA ASP A 90 -41.35 -9.98 -11.07
C ASP A 90 -39.88 -9.50 -10.97
N ARG A 91 -39.69 -8.20 -11.12
CA ARG A 91 -38.38 -7.59 -11.18
C ARG A 91 -38.17 -6.68 -9.98
N ILE A 92 -37.15 -7.02 -9.16
CA ILE A 92 -36.67 -6.16 -8.09
C ILE A 92 -35.46 -5.41 -8.66
N GLU A 93 -35.61 -4.10 -8.80
CA GLU A 93 -34.52 -3.26 -9.34
C GLU A 93 -33.31 -3.23 -8.42
N PRO A 94 -32.07 -3.14 -8.97
CA PRO A 94 -30.88 -2.98 -8.19
C PRO A 94 -30.83 -1.61 -7.50
N VAL A 95 -30.22 -1.55 -6.35
CA VAL A 95 -29.93 -0.30 -5.63
C VAL A 95 -28.47 0.04 -5.82
N ALA A 96 -28.19 1.21 -6.38
CA ALA A 96 -26.81 1.70 -6.56
C ALA A 96 -26.06 1.82 -5.23
N GLY A 97 -24.76 1.61 -5.24
CA GLY A 97 -23.90 1.89 -4.11
C GLY A 97 -23.69 3.38 -3.88
N ASN A 98 -22.98 3.71 -2.84
CA ASN A 98 -22.69 5.10 -2.47
C ASN A 98 -21.37 5.58 -3.11
N ASP A 99 -21.21 6.90 -3.17
CA ASP A 99 -19.96 7.54 -3.58
C ASP A 99 -18.98 7.62 -2.39
N LEU A 100 -17.72 7.35 -2.63
CA LEU A 100 -16.65 7.54 -1.65
C LEU A 100 -15.78 8.74 -2.05
N ARG A 101 -15.75 9.77 -1.20
CA ARG A 101 -14.85 10.91 -1.35
C ARG A 101 -13.62 10.70 -0.48
N ILE A 102 -12.44 10.82 -1.07
CA ILE A 102 -11.15 10.59 -0.41
C ILE A 102 -10.31 11.86 -0.36
N SER A 103 -9.28 11.87 0.47
CA SER A 103 -8.37 13.01 0.66
C SER A 103 -7.29 13.14 -0.42
N LEU A 104 -7.09 12.11 -1.25
CA LEU A 104 -6.09 12.18 -2.32
C LEU A 104 -6.40 13.34 -3.27
N ASP A 105 -5.41 14.20 -3.47
CA ASP A 105 -5.45 15.26 -4.47
C ASP A 105 -4.88 14.74 -5.78
N MET A 106 -5.66 14.82 -6.84
CA MET A 106 -5.28 14.23 -8.13
C MET A 106 -4.03 14.88 -8.74
N GLU A 107 -3.87 16.19 -8.60
CA GLU A 107 -2.73 16.92 -9.17
C GLU A 107 -1.45 16.59 -8.39
N ILE A 108 -1.54 16.56 -7.06
CA ILE A 108 -0.42 16.19 -6.19
C ILE A 108 -0.02 14.72 -6.43
N GLN A 109 -0.99 13.82 -6.54
CA GLN A 109 -0.74 12.40 -6.81
C GLN A 109 -0.03 12.21 -8.15
N GLN A 110 -0.55 12.80 -9.24
CA GLN A 110 0.05 12.70 -10.57
C GLN A 110 1.47 13.25 -10.61
N TYR A 111 1.70 14.41 -10.00
CA TYR A 111 3.02 15.01 -9.93
C TYR A 111 4.01 14.15 -9.14
N ALA A 112 3.57 13.64 -7.99
CA ALA A 112 4.38 12.75 -7.16
C ALA A 112 4.71 11.43 -7.88
N GLU A 113 3.76 10.83 -8.63
CA GLU A 113 4.03 9.66 -9.46
C GLU A 113 5.05 9.94 -10.56
N GLN A 114 4.92 11.07 -11.25
CA GLN A 114 5.90 11.47 -12.27
C GLN A 114 7.32 11.58 -11.67
N LEU A 115 7.47 12.21 -10.50
CA LEU A 115 8.76 12.31 -9.81
C LEU A 115 9.28 10.95 -9.35
N ALA A 116 8.39 10.07 -8.91
CA ALA A 116 8.75 8.72 -8.49
C ALA A 116 9.28 7.89 -9.67
N TYR A 117 8.64 7.93 -10.83
CA TYR A 117 9.13 7.28 -12.05
C TYR A 117 10.47 7.84 -12.53
N GLN A 118 10.64 9.16 -12.54
CA GLN A 118 11.93 9.78 -12.85
C GLN A 118 13.03 9.34 -11.89
N THR A 119 12.70 9.19 -10.61
CA THR A 119 13.65 8.71 -9.59
C THR A 119 13.98 7.24 -9.79
N LEU A 120 12.97 6.41 -10.10
CA LEU A 120 13.13 4.99 -10.41
C LEU A 120 14.17 4.80 -11.52
N GLU A 121 14.02 5.54 -12.63
CA GLU A 121 14.93 5.49 -13.78
C GLU A 121 16.33 6.04 -13.43
N LYS A 122 16.42 7.28 -12.93
CA LYS A 122 17.70 7.95 -12.65
C LYS A 122 18.56 7.22 -11.63
N LYS A 123 17.93 6.52 -10.67
CA LYS A 123 18.62 5.80 -9.59
C LYS A 123 18.71 4.29 -9.84
N ASN A 124 18.15 3.80 -10.95
CA ASN A 124 17.99 2.37 -11.22
C ASN A 124 17.40 1.64 -10.00
N ALA A 125 16.39 2.26 -9.38
CA ALA A 125 15.76 1.75 -8.18
C ALA A 125 14.73 0.66 -8.56
N LYS A 126 14.50 -0.30 -7.68
CA LYS A 126 13.47 -1.33 -7.89
C LYS A 126 12.06 -0.81 -7.60
N LYS A 127 11.95 0.09 -6.62
CA LYS A 127 10.69 0.68 -6.16
C LYS A 127 10.95 2.10 -5.65
N VAL A 128 9.96 2.97 -5.75
CA VAL A 128 9.94 4.28 -5.09
C VAL A 128 8.58 4.47 -4.45
N SER A 129 8.58 4.86 -3.19
CA SER A 129 7.35 5.18 -2.44
C SER A 129 7.40 6.63 -1.98
N ILE A 130 6.28 7.35 -2.13
CA ILE A 130 6.14 8.74 -1.68
C ILE A 130 4.80 8.87 -0.94
N ILE A 131 4.82 9.50 0.23
CA ILE A 131 3.62 9.91 0.95
C ILE A 131 3.67 11.43 1.10
N VAL A 132 2.60 12.10 0.71
CA VAL A 132 2.38 13.53 0.95
C VAL A 132 1.20 13.66 1.89
N MET A 133 1.46 14.19 3.09
CA MET A 133 0.48 14.23 4.17
C MET A 133 0.40 15.63 4.77
N ASN A 134 -0.79 16.03 5.17
CA ASN A 134 -0.98 17.21 6.00
C ASN A 134 -0.66 16.85 7.47
N PRO A 135 0.40 17.43 8.07
CA PRO A 135 0.80 17.09 9.44
C PRO A 135 -0.18 17.60 10.52
N GLN A 136 -1.10 18.49 10.16
CA GLN A 136 -2.05 19.09 11.12
C GLN A 136 -3.25 18.18 11.40
N ASN A 137 -3.67 17.37 10.39
CA ASN A 137 -4.89 16.57 10.49
C ASN A 137 -4.71 15.13 10.01
N GLY A 138 -3.54 14.77 9.43
CA GLY A 138 -3.25 13.42 8.95
C GLY A 138 -3.82 13.08 7.57
N GLU A 139 -4.48 14.01 6.88
CA GLU A 139 -4.97 13.77 5.51
C GLU A 139 -3.83 13.44 4.56
N ILE A 140 -4.00 12.35 3.80
CA ILE A 140 -3.05 11.91 2.77
C ILE A 140 -3.45 12.55 1.45
N TYR A 141 -2.60 13.44 0.93
CA TYR A 141 -2.81 14.08 -0.37
C TYR A 141 -2.24 13.29 -1.54
N ALA A 142 -1.18 12.51 -1.30
CA ALA A 142 -0.67 11.55 -2.26
C ALA A 142 -0.05 10.33 -1.56
N MET A 143 -0.25 9.16 -2.15
CA MET A 143 0.42 7.92 -1.74
C MET A 143 0.83 7.15 -3.00
N VAL A 144 2.11 7.18 -3.30
CA VAL A 144 2.70 6.66 -4.53
C VAL A 144 3.52 5.41 -4.27
N ASN A 145 3.40 4.43 -5.15
CA ASN A 145 4.08 3.14 -5.06
C ASN A 145 4.52 2.66 -6.44
N VAL A 146 5.51 3.29 -7.03
CA VAL A 146 5.95 2.88 -8.37
C VAL A 146 6.89 1.66 -8.34
N PRO A 147 6.76 0.75 -9.34
CA PRO A 147 5.83 0.80 -10.47
C PRO A 147 4.37 0.52 -10.08
N GLU A 148 3.46 1.31 -10.64
CA GLU A 148 2.01 1.09 -10.55
C GLU A 148 1.55 0.06 -11.59
N PHE A 149 0.29 -0.41 -11.52
CA PHE A 149 -0.32 -1.32 -12.48
C PHE A 149 -1.65 -0.77 -13.01
N ASP A 150 -2.12 -1.26 -14.16
CA ASP A 150 -3.40 -0.83 -14.72
C ASP A 150 -4.57 -1.47 -13.95
N LEU A 151 -5.41 -0.64 -13.34
CA LEU A 151 -6.61 -1.06 -12.60
C LEU A 151 -7.67 -1.70 -13.50
N ASN A 152 -7.65 -1.42 -14.80
CA ASN A 152 -8.56 -2.04 -15.75
C ASN A 152 -8.07 -3.42 -16.23
N ASP A 153 -6.78 -3.74 -16.02
CA ASP A 153 -6.18 -5.06 -16.28
C ASP A 153 -5.28 -5.52 -15.12
N PRO A 154 -5.82 -5.71 -13.91
CA PRO A 154 -5.05 -5.94 -12.70
C PRO A 154 -4.43 -7.34 -12.60
N PHE A 155 -4.82 -8.28 -13.47
CA PHE A 155 -4.35 -9.67 -13.44
C PHE A 155 -3.24 -9.97 -14.45
N THR A 156 -2.83 -8.98 -15.25
CA THR A 156 -1.69 -9.10 -16.15
C THR A 156 -0.42 -8.60 -15.46
N PRO A 157 0.52 -9.49 -15.06
CA PRO A 157 1.76 -9.08 -14.43
C PRO A 157 2.61 -8.22 -15.37
N ASP A 158 3.26 -7.19 -14.84
CA ASP A 158 4.22 -6.36 -15.56
C ASP A 158 5.31 -7.23 -16.22
N GLN A 159 5.70 -6.87 -17.44
CA GLN A 159 6.72 -7.58 -18.21
C GLN A 159 8.08 -7.63 -17.50
N ASN A 160 8.42 -6.61 -16.70
CA ASN A 160 9.65 -6.59 -15.90
C ASN A 160 9.62 -7.62 -14.79
N LEU A 161 8.48 -7.82 -14.14
CA LEU A 161 8.29 -8.88 -13.13
C LEU A 161 8.30 -10.27 -13.77
N ARG A 162 7.75 -10.42 -14.99
CA ARG A 162 7.81 -11.67 -15.76
C ARG A 162 9.24 -12.08 -16.11
N SER A 163 10.10 -11.12 -16.52
CA SER A 163 11.47 -11.42 -16.89
C SER A 163 12.33 -11.92 -15.72
N GLU A 164 12.08 -11.48 -14.51
CA GLU A 164 12.77 -11.95 -13.30
C GLU A 164 12.31 -13.37 -12.89
N SER A 165 11.02 -13.68 -13.05
CA SER A 165 10.45 -15.01 -12.74
C SER A 165 10.80 -16.09 -13.76
N LEU A 166 10.92 -15.74 -15.04
CA LEU A 166 11.31 -16.68 -16.12
C LEU A 166 12.76 -17.15 -16.02
N ARG A 167 13.62 -16.47 -15.26
CA ARG A 167 14.99 -16.92 -14.98
C ARG A 167 15.06 -18.13 -14.05
N ASN A 168 14.00 -18.45 -13.32
CA ASN A 168 13.93 -19.56 -12.37
C ASN A 168 12.94 -20.62 -12.89
N GLN A 169 13.34 -21.46 -13.86
CA GLN A 169 12.52 -22.53 -14.42
C GLN A 169 12.25 -23.64 -13.39
N ALA A 170 10.99 -23.90 -13.07
CA ALA A 170 10.52 -25.06 -12.34
C ALA A 170 9.08 -25.48 -12.77
N ALA A 171 8.69 -26.70 -12.42
CA ALA A 171 7.56 -27.48 -12.94
C ALA A 171 6.17 -26.78 -12.93
N GLU A 172 5.22 -27.31 -13.70
CA GLU A 172 3.92 -26.69 -14.02
C GLU A 172 3.01 -26.33 -12.82
N ARG A 173 3.05 -27.10 -11.73
CA ARG A 173 2.37 -26.76 -10.46
C ARG A 173 2.93 -25.50 -9.78
N ASP A 174 4.19 -25.20 -10.03
CA ASP A 174 4.92 -24.04 -9.53
C ASP A 174 4.54 -22.75 -10.29
N LYS A 175 3.99 -22.82 -11.51
CA LYS A 175 3.61 -21.65 -12.33
C LYS A 175 2.43 -20.89 -11.74
N THR A 176 1.40 -21.56 -11.25
CA THR A 176 0.20 -20.93 -10.68
C THR A 176 0.55 -20.21 -9.36
N VAL A 177 1.34 -20.86 -8.50
CA VAL A 177 1.81 -20.27 -7.24
C VAL A 177 2.68 -19.06 -7.53
N LYS A 178 3.63 -19.18 -8.45
CA LYS A 178 4.49 -18.05 -8.87
C LYS A 178 3.71 -16.90 -9.50
N GLN A 179 2.68 -17.18 -10.28
CA GLN A 179 1.83 -16.15 -10.85
C GLN A 179 1.09 -15.38 -9.75
N GLN A 180 0.54 -16.08 -8.75
CA GLN A 180 -0.13 -15.43 -7.62
C GLN A 180 0.84 -14.60 -6.78
N GLU A 181 2.07 -15.09 -6.55
CA GLU A 181 3.11 -14.35 -5.85
C GLU A 181 3.50 -13.07 -6.60
N LEU A 182 3.60 -13.12 -7.94
CA LEU A 182 3.87 -11.97 -8.77
C LEU A 182 2.75 -10.93 -8.70
N LEU A 183 1.50 -11.37 -8.76
CA LEU A 183 0.33 -10.51 -8.63
C LEU A 183 0.29 -9.85 -7.24
N ASN A 184 0.49 -10.65 -6.18
CA ASN A 184 0.54 -10.13 -4.81
C ASN A 184 1.67 -9.10 -4.62
N ALA A 185 2.83 -9.33 -5.23
CA ALA A 185 3.95 -8.38 -5.20
C ALA A 185 3.65 -7.10 -5.99
N MET A 186 2.94 -7.21 -7.13
CA MET A 186 2.50 -6.08 -7.94
C MET A 186 1.45 -5.23 -7.23
N TRP A 187 0.49 -5.86 -6.56
CA TRP A 187 -0.60 -5.19 -5.84
C TRP A 187 -0.18 -4.60 -4.50
N ARG A 188 1.00 -5.00 -3.98
CA ARG A 188 1.45 -4.62 -2.63
C ARG A 188 1.67 -3.12 -2.50
N ASN A 189 1.00 -2.48 -1.56
CA ASN A 189 1.20 -1.09 -1.18
C ASN A 189 2.37 -0.98 -0.19
N THR A 190 3.56 -0.67 -0.70
CA THR A 190 4.78 -0.62 0.12
C THR A 190 4.80 0.52 1.14
N CYS A 191 3.97 1.56 0.95
CA CYS A 191 3.84 2.64 1.92
C CYS A 191 3.28 2.18 3.27
N ILE A 192 2.45 1.11 3.27
CA ILE A 192 1.75 0.63 4.47
C ILE A 192 2.04 -0.85 4.80
N ASN A 193 2.36 -1.68 3.78
CA ASN A 193 2.54 -3.11 4.01
C ASN A 193 4.00 -3.51 4.33
N ASP A 194 4.98 -2.65 4.06
CA ASP A 194 6.40 -2.95 4.23
C ASP A 194 6.97 -2.23 5.45
N THR A 195 7.73 -2.96 6.25
CA THR A 195 8.58 -2.40 7.30
C THR A 195 10.03 -2.37 6.81
N TYR A 196 10.81 -1.40 7.29
CA TYR A 196 12.21 -1.27 6.96
C TYR A 196 12.99 -0.67 8.13
N GLU A 197 14.30 -0.86 8.15
CA GLU A 197 15.17 -0.20 9.11
C GLU A 197 15.41 1.25 8.65
N PRO A 198 14.92 2.26 9.39
CA PRO A 198 14.90 3.65 8.94
C PRO A 198 16.31 4.27 8.83
N GLY A 199 17.31 3.68 9.48
CA GLY A 199 18.66 4.19 9.48
C GLY A 199 18.77 5.61 10.03
N SER A 200 19.54 6.47 9.36
CA SER A 200 19.82 7.84 9.85
C SER A 200 18.60 8.77 9.89
N THR A 201 17.51 8.45 9.22
CA THR A 201 16.27 9.24 9.33
C THR A 201 15.68 9.16 10.75
N PHE A 202 15.90 8.04 11.45
CA PHE A 202 15.48 7.84 12.83
C PHE A 202 16.20 8.75 13.85
N LYS A 203 17.33 9.32 13.47
CA LYS A 203 18.09 10.24 14.34
C LYS A 203 17.31 11.49 14.72
N ILE A 204 16.34 11.89 13.89
CA ILE A 204 15.42 13.00 14.20
C ILE A 204 14.62 12.69 15.47
N ILE A 205 14.13 11.46 15.60
CA ILE A 205 13.41 11.01 16.79
C ILE A 205 14.32 11.00 18.02
N THR A 206 15.56 10.46 17.88
CA THR A 206 16.55 10.46 18.97
C THR A 206 16.88 11.86 19.44
N ALA A 207 17.08 12.80 18.51
CA ALA A 207 17.42 14.18 18.80
C ALA A 207 16.24 14.92 19.48
N ALA A 208 15.04 14.76 18.94
CA ALA A 208 13.83 15.36 19.49
C ALA A 208 13.55 14.85 20.91
N ALA A 209 13.59 13.53 21.11
CA ALA A 209 13.45 12.90 22.43
C ALA A 209 14.48 13.40 23.42
N GLY A 210 15.75 13.50 23.02
CA GLY A 210 16.82 13.99 23.88
C GLY A 210 16.65 15.45 24.33
N LEU A 211 16.10 16.30 23.46
CA LEU A 211 15.77 17.70 23.79
C LEU A 211 14.53 17.79 24.69
N GLU A 212 13.48 17.04 24.39
CA GLU A 212 12.23 17.00 25.15
C GLU A 212 12.47 16.54 26.60
N GLU A 213 13.23 15.45 26.76
CA GLU A 213 13.63 14.92 28.07
C GLU A 213 14.69 15.78 28.80
N GLY A 214 15.18 16.83 28.15
CA GLY A 214 16.20 17.73 28.72
C GLY A 214 17.55 17.09 29.00
N VAL A 215 17.83 15.90 28.44
CA VAL A 215 19.12 15.21 28.63
C VAL A 215 20.22 15.76 27.74
N VAL A 216 19.88 16.56 26.76
CA VAL A 216 20.80 17.30 25.88
C VAL A 216 20.31 18.72 25.62
N LYS A 217 21.26 19.61 25.32
CA LYS A 217 21.02 20.99 24.90
C LYS A 217 21.69 21.24 23.54
N LEU A 218 21.22 22.22 22.79
CA LEU A 218 21.80 22.58 21.49
C LEU A 218 23.30 22.90 21.54
N THR A 219 23.78 23.36 22.70
CA THR A 219 25.18 23.76 22.93
C THR A 219 26.04 22.65 23.55
N ASP A 220 25.48 21.46 23.81
CA ASP A 220 26.22 20.37 24.41
C ASP A 220 27.34 19.90 23.48
N PRO A 221 28.57 19.71 24.00
CA PRO A 221 29.67 19.22 23.22
C PRO A 221 29.61 17.70 23.07
N PHE A 222 29.96 17.25 21.88
CA PHE A 222 30.08 15.84 21.51
C PHE A 222 31.47 15.62 20.89
N SER A 223 31.94 14.36 20.94
CA SER A 223 33.19 13.96 20.30
C SER A 223 32.97 12.73 19.42
N CYS A 224 33.48 12.80 18.20
CA CYS A 224 33.38 11.71 17.23
C CYS A 224 34.77 11.27 16.77
N PRO A 225 35.36 10.24 17.38
CA PRO A 225 36.66 9.66 16.93
C PRO A 225 36.49 8.70 15.74
N GLY A 226 35.32 8.69 15.08
CA GLY A 226 34.99 7.77 13.96
C GLY A 226 34.28 6.48 14.38
N PHE A 227 34.15 6.23 15.67
CA PHE A 227 33.42 5.08 16.22
C PHE A 227 33.00 5.34 17.68
N ARG A 228 32.09 4.52 18.17
CA ARG A 228 31.77 4.38 19.60
C ARG A 228 31.63 2.91 19.95
N VAL A 229 32.10 2.54 21.14
CA VAL A 229 31.85 1.21 21.69
C VAL A 229 30.62 1.29 22.58
N VAL A 230 29.64 0.46 22.30
CA VAL A 230 28.43 0.28 23.11
C VAL A 230 28.41 -1.18 23.51
N GLU A 231 28.48 -1.45 24.79
CA GLU A 231 28.72 -2.78 25.35
C GLU A 231 29.98 -3.43 24.74
N ASP A 232 29.84 -4.53 24.01
CA ASP A 232 30.89 -5.29 23.34
C ASP A 232 31.02 -4.93 21.84
N ARG A 233 30.18 -4.00 21.32
CA ARG A 233 30.13 -3.69 19.89
C ARG A 233 30.77 -2.37 19.55
N ARG A 234 31.69 -2.41 18.59
CA ARG A 234 32.26 -1.21 17.99
C ARG A 234 31.42 -0.75 16.80
N ILE A 235 30.66 0.32 16.99
CA ILE A 235 29.78 0.91 15.96
C ILE A 235 30.52 2.08 15.31
N ARG A 236 30.70 2.02 13.99
CA ARG A 236 31.41 3.02 13.22
C ARG A 236 30.56 4.22 12.84
N CYS A 237 31.16 5.39 12.77
CA CYS A 237 30.60 6.52 12.05
C CYS A 237 30.78 6.33 10.54
N HIS A 238 29.93 6.96 9.73
CA HIS A 238 30.09 6.95 8.27
C HIS A 238 31.39 7.64 7.84
N LYS A 239 31.89 8.62 8.62
CA LYS A 239 33.19 9.26 8.42
C LYS A 239 34.26 8.49 9.22
N ALA A 240 35.12 7.75 8.53
CA ALA A 240 36.09 6.85 9.15
C ALA A 240 37.06 7.55 10.10
N GLY A 241 37.51 8.78 9.79
CA GLY A 241 38.36 9.59 10.65
C GLY A 241 37.65 10.34 11.77
N GLY A 242 36.34 10.20 11.87
CA GLY A 242 35.50 10.95 12.80
C GLY A 242 35.25 12.40 12.39
N HIS A 243 34.36 13.06 13.10
CA HIS A 243 34.04 14.48 12.92
C HIS A 243 34.82 15.39 13.88
N GLY A 244 35.47 14.79 14.89
CA GLY A 244 36.17 15.53 15.95
C GLY A 244 35.18 16.06 16.98
N ALA A 245 35.48 17.27 17.49
CA ALA A 245 34.61 17.98 18.40
C ALA A 245 33.45 18.66 17.62
N GLU A 246 32.26 18.47 18.06
CA GLU A 246 31.01 19.03 17.46
C GLU A 246 30.01 19.34 18.58
N ASP A 247 29.11 20.30 18.34
CA ASP A 247 27.94 20.53 19.18
C ASP A 247 26.76 19.67 18.71
N PHE A 248 25.60 19.80 19.38
CA PHE A 248 24.40 19.08 19.02
C PHE A 248 23.99 19.33 17.56
N THR A 249 23.94 20.61 17.17
CA THR A 249 23.50 21.01 15.84
C THR A 249 24.41 20.41 14.76
N LYS A 250 25.72 20.51 14.99
CA LYS A 250 26.73 19.97 14.07
C LYS A 250 26.70 18.45 13.99
N ALA A 251 26.45 17.80 15.13
CA ALA A 251 26.31 16.34 15.20
C ALA A 251 25.08 15.85 14.38
N LEU A 252 23.99 16.59 14.41
CA LEU A 252 22.79 16.28 13.62
C LEU A 252 23.01 16.57 12.13
N GLU A 253 23.56 17.72 11.76
CA GLU A 253 23.94 18.08 10.38
C GLU A 253 24.88 17.05 9.76
N ASN A 254 25.88 16.60 10.51
CA ASN A 254 26.83 15.59 10.10
C ASN A 254 26.28 14.16 10.18
N SER A 255 25.06 13.98 10.65
CA SER A 255 24.47 12.65 10.91
C SER A 255 25.44 11.73 11.69
N CYS A 256 26.07 12.27 12.74
CA CYS A 256 27.14 11.64 13.49
C CYS A 256 26.60 10.47 14.34
N ASN A 257 27.05 9.23 14.04
CA ASN A 257 26.61 8.06 14.81
C ASN A 257 27.04 8.12 16.28
N PRO A 258 28.33 8.37 16.63
CA PRO A 258 28.75 8.43 18.02
C PRO A 258 28.00 9.44 18.88
N ALA A 259 27.72 10.65 18.35
CA ALA A 259 27.01 11.67 19.08
C ALA A 259 25.54 11.27 19.34
N LEU A 260 24.84 10.77 18.31
CA LEU A 260 23.45 10.36 18.45
C LEU A 260 23.30 9.12 19.37
N MET A 261 24.25 8.18 19.32
CA MET A 261 24.29 7.08 20.28
C MET A 261 24.48 7.59 21.72
N GLU A 262 25.34 8.58 21.93
CA GLU A 262 25.54 9.19 23.25
C GLU A 262 24.25 9.85 23.76
N MET A 263 23.50 10.55 22.90
CA MET A 263 22.21 11.13 23.27
C MET A 263 21.22 10.05 23.73
N GLY A 264 21.10 8.96 22.97
CA GLY A 264 20.25 7.83 23.35
C GLY A 264 20.68 7.18 24.68
N LEU A 265 21.98 6.99 24.90
CA LEU A 265 22.51 6.41 26.14
C LEU A 265 22.28 7.33 27.36
N ARG A 266 22.39 8.67 27.19
CA ARG A 266 22.07 9.63 28.28
C ARG A 266 20.59 9.56 28.68
N MET A 267 19.70 9.25 27.74
CA MET A 267 18.27 9.10 27.99
C MET A 267 17.94 7.83 28.77
N GLY A 268 18.67 6.75 28.49
CA GLY A 268 18.42 5.41 29.02
C GLY A 268 17.28 4.70 28.32
N VAL A 269 17.20 3.38 28.53
CA VAL A 269 16.31 2.48 27.77
C VAL A 269 14.84 2.80 28.01
N ASP A 270 14.43 2.95 29.27
CA ASP A 270 13.00 3.13 29.62
C ASP A 270 12.42 4.40 29.01
N ARG A 271 13.12 5.53 29.17
CA ARG A 271 12.68 6.81 28.59
C ARG A 271 12.69 6.79 27.09
N PHE A 272 13.72 6.21 26.48
CA PHE A 272 13.82 6.14 25.03
C PHE A 272 12.72 5.28 24.44
N TYR A 273 12.37 4.16 25.10
CA TYR A 273 11.25 3.31 24.69
C TYR A 273 9.90 4.03 24.87
N GLN A 274 9.72 4.79 25.98
CA GLN A 274 8.52 5.60 26.18
C GLN A 274 8.34 6.63 25.08
N CYS A 275 9.42 7.31 24.66
CA CYS A 275 9.35 8.24 23.53
C CYS A 275 8.86 7.57 22.25
N PHE A 276 9.24 6.31 21.97
CA PHE A 276 8.70 5.60 20.80
C PHE A 276 7.19 5.41 20.91
N SER A 277 6.68 5.13 22.07
CA SER A 277 5.24 5.05 22.33
C SER A 277 4.54 6.39 22.13
N ASP A 278 5.11 7.47 22.66
CA ASP A 278 4.56 8.83 22.60
C ASP A 278 4.55 9.39 21.17
N TYR A 279 5.55 9.02 20.36
CA TYR A 279 5.56 9.29 18.90
C TYR A 279 4.65 8.36 18.09
N GLY A 280 3.91 7.43 18.72
CA GLY A 280 3.03 6.49 18.05
C GLY A 280 3.74 5.39 17.25
N LEU A 281 5.07 5.22 17.41
CA LEU A 281 5.87 4.28 16.62
C LEU A 281 5.63 2.81 16.97
N LEU A 282 4.95 2.52 18.08
CA LEU A 282 4.68 1.16 18.56
C LEU A 282 3.25 0.70 18.25
N SER A 283 2.43 1.54 17.64
CA SER A 283 1.04 1.26 17.31
C SER A 283 0.78 1.43 15.81
N LEU A 284 -0.32 0.85 15.32
CA LEU A 284 -0.81 1.12 13.98
C LEU A 284 -1.31 2.57 13.90
N THR A 285 -1.17 3.19 12.72
CA THR A 285 -1.63 4.58 12.50
C THR A 285 -3.14 4.68 12.41
N GLY A 286 -3.82 3.57 12.09
CA GLY A 286 -5.25 3.53 11.86
C GLY A 286 -5.65 4.05 10.48
N ILE A 287 -4.72 4.06 9.52
CA ILE A 287 -5.05 4.35 8.12
C ILE A 287 -6.13 3.40 7.62
N ASP A 288 -7.12 3.91 6.92
CA ASP A 288 -8.29 3.18 6.46
C ASP A 288 -8.07 2.39 5.15
N ILE A 289 -6.85 1.85 4.99
CA ILE A 289 -6.49 0.92 3.91
C ILE A 289 -6.01 -0.39 4.56
N PRO A 290 -6.47 -1.57 4.09
CA PRO A 290 -6.13 -2.83 4.72
C PRO A 290 -4.65 -3.19 4.55
N GLY A 291 -4.11 -3.90 5.55
CA GLY A 291 -2.77 -4.47 5.49
C GLY A 291 -1.66 -3.59 6.04
N GLU A 292 -1.96 -2.62 6.89
CA GLU A 292 -0.93 -1.85 7.60
C GLU A 292 -0.04 -2.78 8.42
N ALA A 293 1.28 -2.70 8.21
CA ALA A 293 2.26 -3.51 8.91
C ALA A 293 2.59 -2.89 10.28
N GLY A 294 2.56 -3.72 11.32
CA GLY A 294 2.97 -3.30 12.65
C GLY A 294 4.49 -3.16 12.77
N THR A 295 4.93 -2.30 13.67
CA THR A 295 6.35 -2.11 13.98
C THR A 295 6.98 -3.38 14.52
N ILE A 296 8.14 -3.75 13.98
CA ILE A 296 8.98 -4.84 14.51
C ILE A 296 10.00 -4.22 15.47
N MET A 297 9.72 -4.33 16.77
CA MET A 297 10.56 -3.79 17.84
C MET A 297 10.81 -4.86 18.91
N HIS A 298 12.00 -4.87 19.50
CA HIS A 298 12.25 -5.68 20.67
C HIS A 298 11.38 -5.21 21.84
N LYS A 299 10.90 -6.16 22.64
CA LYS A 299 10.22 -5.83 23.89
C LYS A 299 11.20 -5.20 24.88
N LEU A 300 10.70 -4.30 25.71
CA LEU A 300 11.51 -3.53 26.67
C LEU A 300 12.40 -4.43 27.53
N ASP A 301 11.86 -5.57 28.00
CA ASP A 301 12.57 -6.57 28.82
C ASP A 301 13.74 -7.28 28.09
N LYS A 302 13.85 -7.11 26.78
CA LYS A 302 14.90 -7.70 25.93
C LYS A 302 15.89 -6.69 25.39
N ILE A 303 15.72 -5.41 25.71
CA ILE A 303 16.67 -4.36 25.34
C ILE A 303 17.67 -4.27 26.48
N GLY A 304 18.94 -4.57 26.18
CA GLY A 304 20.05 -4.43 27.15
C GLY A 304 20.20 -2.98 27.62
N ALA A 305 20.74 -2.80 28.83
CA ALA A 305 20.97 -1.50 29.44
C ALA A 305 22.09 -0.72 28.76
#